data_3f05bbd872e0d81d34aeac9cbfa4b412
#
_entry.id   3f05bbd872e0d81d34aeac9cbfa4b412
#
_cell.length_a   1.000
_cell.length_b   1.000
_cell.length_c   1.000
_cell.angle_alpha   90.00
_cell.angle_beta   90.00
_cell.angle_gamma   90.00
#
_symmetry.space_group_name_H-M   'P 1'
#
loop_
_entity.id
_entity.type
_entity.pdbx_description
1 polymer ?
#
loop_
_entity_poly.entity_id
_entity_poly.type
_entity_poly.pdbx_seq_one_letter_code
_entity_poly.pdbx_strand_id
1 'polypeptide(L)'
;DQKEDPLDFVLWKPKKEGEPYWDSCWCQGRPGWHIECSVMSKRYLGEEIDIHAGGEDLIFPHHENEIAQSEAANDKPFARYWMHNAFLNIDNRKMSKSLGNFFTVREISEKYDLQVLRFFMLSAHYRSPLNFSADLMESSKNALERITEAAARLRDRKAAAAVQEATEDEKKLMQEETAFVTKFEEAMDDDFNTADALAAIFELVKFANTNVQEGSSAEFAAHTLEVMTKLCDVLGLTLEKKEEILDEEIENLSLIH
;
A
#
# COMPACT_ATOMS: atom_id res chain seq x y z
N ASP A 1 24.86 -19.08 27.53
CA ASP A 1 24.51 -19.86 28.75
C ASP A 1 24.49 -19.03 30.04
N GLN A 2 24.03 -17.76 29.96
CA GLN A 2 23.82 -16.90 31.12
C GLN A 2 22.33 -16.64 31.39
N LYS A 3 21.44 -17.20 30.52
CA LYS A 3 20.01 -17.10 30.67
C LYS A 3 19.49 -18.16 31.64
N GLU A 4 18.50 -17.82 32.46
CA GLU A 4 17.76 -18.80 33.26
C GLU A 4 16.80 -19.61 32.40
N ASP A 5 16.14 -18.96 31.42
CA ASP A 5 15.28 -19.56 30.45
C ASP A 5 15.77 -19.27 29.02
N PRO A 6 15.67 -20.22 28.08
CA PRO A 6 16.03 -20.00 26.67
C PRO A 6 15.30 -18.83 26.02
N LEU A 7 14.10 -18.47 26.47
CA LEU A 7 13.28 -17.39 25.97
C LEU A 7 13.67 -16.02 26.56
N ASP A 8 14.51 -15.97 27.62
CA ASP A 8 15.01 -14.71 28.18
C ASP A 8 15.70 -13.88 27.11
N PHE A 9 15.48 -12.58 27.15
CA PHE A 9 16.05 -11.64 26.18
C PHE A 9 16.70 -10.42 26.87
N VAL A 10 17.62 -9.78 26.17
CA VAL A 10 18.45 -8.73 26.72
C VAL A 10 17.71 -7.39 26.74
N LEU A 11 17.50 -6.82 27.92
CA LEU A 11 16.95 -5.47 28.11
C LEU A 11 18.03 -4.39 27.98
N TRP A 12 19.24 -4.65 28.54
CA TRP A 12 20.36 -3.73 28.56
C TRP A 12 21.65 -4.43 28.13
N LYS A 13 22.33 -3.88 27.12
CA LYS A 13 23.57 -4.45 26.58
C LYS A 13 24.78 -3.70 27.12
N PRO A 14 25.83 -4.38 27.65
CA PRO A 14 27.05 -3.73 28.04
C PRO A 14 27.70 -2.93 26.91
N LYS A 15 28.37 -1.83 27.28
CA LYS A 15 29.11 -0.97 26.36
C LYS A 15 30.10 -1.77 25.54
N LYS A 16 30.19 -1.44 24.23
CA LYS A 16 31.25 -1.85 23.33
C LYS A 16 32.01 -0.63 22.79
N GLU A 17 33.25 -0.82 22.40
CA GLU A 17 34.06 0.24 21.80
C GLU A 17 33.41 0.71 20.48
N GLY A 18 33.33 2.04 20.31
CA GLY A 18 32.73 2.66 19.14
C GLY A 18 31.19 2.73 19.12
N GLU A 19 30.50 2.17 20.13
CA GLU A 19 29.04 2.28 20.25
C GLU A 19 28.65 3.40 21.25
N PRO A 20 27.51 4.10 21.01
CA PRO A 20 26.92 5.00 21.99
C PRO A 20 26.55 4.24 23.26
N TYR A 21 26.69 4.88 24.42
CA TYR A 21 26.34 4.27 25.69
C TYR A 21 25.87 5.30 26.72
N TRP A 22 25.16 4.81 27.71
CA TRP A 22 24.66 5.57 28.85
C TRP A 22 25.00 4.85 30.17
N ASP A 23 25.01 5.60 31.24
CA ASP A 23 25.12 5.02 32.57
C ASP A 23 23.78 4.40 33.01
N SER A 24 23.85 3.27 33.69
CA SER A 24 22.71 2.61 34.31
C SER A 24 23.10 2.00 35.65
N CYS A 25 22.12 1.51 36.40
CA CYS A 25 22.35 0.80 37.64
C CYS A 25 23.07 -0.56 37.46
N TRP A 26 23.09 -1.07 36.24
CA TRP A 26 23.74 -2.37 35.94
C TRP A 26 25.17 -2.18 35.44
N CYS A 27 25.34 -1.32 34.44
CA CYS A 27 26.63 -1.03 33.82
C CYS A 27 26.49 0.12 32.82
N GLN A 28 27.64 0.64 32.33
CA GLN A 28 27.63 1.45 31.11
C GLN A 28 27.24 0.59 29.94
N GLY A 29 26.24 1.05 29.15
CA GLY A 29 25.69 0.26 28.08
C GLY A 29 24.60 0.98 27.29
N ARG A 30 23.85 0.23 26.57
CA ARG A 30 22.73 0.69 25.75
C ARG A 30 21.51 -0.23 25.84
N PRO A 31 20.30 0.26 25.55
CA PRO A 31 19.11 -0.57 25.54
C PRO A 31 19.22 -1.68 24.50
N GLY A 32 18.54 -2.78 24.75
CA GLY A 32 18.28 -3.82 23.75
C GLY A 32 17.26 -3.32 22.71
N TRP A 33 17.24 -3.95 21.53
CA TRP A 33 16.35 -3.54 20.44
C TRP A 33 14.87 -3.50 20.85
N HIS A 34 14.39 -4.53 21.54
CA HIS A 34 12.97 -4.66 21.88
C HIS A 34 12.49 -3.54 22.81
N ILE A 35 13.30 -3.18 23.82
CA ILE A 35 12.93 -2.13 24.78
C ILE A 35 12.96 -0.73 24.15
N GLU A 36 13.76 -0.50 23.12
CA GLU A 36 13.74 0.76 22.37
C GLU A 36 12.35 1.01 21.79
N CYS A 37 11.78 0.01 21.13
CA CYS A 37 10.45 0.09 20.54
C CYS A 37 9.36 0.25 21.60
N SER A 38 9.38 -0.55 22.65
CA SER A 38 8.40 -0.46 23.75
C SER A 38 8.39 0.92 24.43
N VAL A 39 9.58 1.49 24.71
CA VAL A 39 9.70 2.81 25.35
C VAL A 39 9.28 3.94 24.40
N MET A 40 9.66 3.87 23.11
CA MET A 40 9.27 4.89 22.13
C MET A 40 7.77 4.86 21.86
N SER A 41 7.18 3.68 21.74
CA SER A 41 5.74 3.53 21.58
C SER A 41 4.99 4.14 22.74
N LYS A 42 5.36 3.81 23.98
CA LYS A 42 4.76 4.41 25.19
C LYS A 42 4.90 5.93 25.20
N ARG A 43 6.07 6.45 24.86
CA ARG A 43 6.35 7.89 24.90
C ARG A 43 5.53 8.71 23.91
N TYR A 44 5.33 8.20 22.71
CA TYR A 44 4.74 8.97 21.61
C TYR A 44 3.30 8.59 21.29
N LEU A 45 2.89 7.36 21.57
CA LEU A 45 1.58 6.83 21.23
C LEU A 45 0.73 6.46 22.45
N GLY A 46 1.34 6.30 23.63
CA GLY A 46 0.66 5.94 24.87
C GLY A 46 0.96 4.52 25.31
N GLU A 47 0.30 4.10 26.40
CA GLU A 47 0.52 2.78 27.02
C GLU A 47 -0.11 1.62 26.27
N GLU A 48 -1.16 1.91 25.50
CA GLU A 48 -1.87 1.02 24.61
C GLU A 48 -1.97 1.69 23.24
N ILE A 49 -1.61 0.99 22.18
CA ILE A 49 -1.68 1.50 20.81
C ILE A 49 -2.77 0.79 20.02
N ASP A 50 -3.33 1.46 19.02
CA ASP A 50 -4.41 0.86 18.24
C ASP A 50 -3.90 -0.24 17.31
N ILE A 51 -2.85 0.05 16.52
CA ILE A 51 -2.30 -0.89 15.54
C ILE A 51 -0.80 -0.98 15.69
N HIS A 52 -0.28 -2.21 15.80
CA HIS A 52 1.14 -2.52 15.68
C HIS A 52 1.37 -3.44 14.49
N ALA A 53 2.29 -3.05 13.61
CA ALA A 53 2.50 -3.76 12.36
C ALA A 53 3.98 -4.00 12.09
N GLY A 54 4.27 -5.09 11.33
CA GLY A 54 5.63 -5.40 10.89
C GLY A 54 5.66 -6.56 9.92
N GLY A 55 6.86 -7.01 9.57
CA GLY A 55 7.03 -8.25 8.81
C GLY A 55 6.72 -9.48 9.66
N GLU A 56 6.31 -10.56 9.04
CA GLU A 56 6.01 -11.83 9.73
C GLU A 56 7.22 -12.41 10.49
N ASP A 57 8.44 -12.06 10.11
CA ASP A 57 9.67 -12.43 10.80
C ASP A 57 9.88 -11.70 12.13
N LEU A 58 9.13 -10.64 12.40
CA LEU A 58 9.14 -9.92 13.65
C LEU A 58 8.19 -10.51 14.71
N ILE A 59 7.25 -11.38 14.33
CA ILE A 59 6.31 -12.01 15.26
C ILE A 59 7.09 -12.57 16.44
N PHE A 60 8.10 -13.36 16.14
CA PHE A 60 9.01 -13.90 17.15
C PHE A 60 10.48 -13.74 16.71
N PRO A 61 11.37 -13.26 17.58
CA PRO A 61 11.11 -12.94 19.00
C PRO A 61 10.71 -11.48 19.27
N HIS A 62 10.73 -10.57 18.27
CA HIS A 62 10.69 -9.12 18.51
C HIS A 62 9.35 -8.66 19.11
N HIS A 63 8.25 -8.91 18.45
CA HIS A 63 6.93 -8.46 18.89
C HIS A 63 6.47 -9.15 20.19
N GLU A 64 6.76 -10.44 20.35
CA GLU A 64 6.50 -11.14 21.62
C GLU A 64 7.28 -10.51 22.78
N ASN A 65 8.51 -10.08 22.54
CA ASN A 65 9.32 -9.41 23.57
C ASN A 65 8.81 -7.99 23.85
N GLU A 66 8.29 -7.28 22.85
CA GLU A 66 7.64 -5.98 23.04
C GLU A 66 6.36 -6.12 23.89
N ILE A 67 5.55 -7.14 23.64
CA ILE A 67 4.36 -7.46 24.44
C ILE A 67 4.79 -7.72 25.89
N ALA A 68 5.73 -8.61 26.11
CA ALA A 68 6.20 -8.97 27.44
C ALA A 68 6.69 -7.75 28.24
N GLN A 69 7.45 -6.85 27.61
CA GLN A 69 7.96 -5.63 28.24
C GLN A 69 6.87 -4.60 28.53
N SER A 70 6.04 -4.32 27.52
CA SER A 70 5.03 -3.26 27.59
C SER A 70 3.92 -3.62 28.56
N GLU A 71 3.43 -4.86 28.52
CA GLU A 71 2.37 -5.33 29.39
C GLU A 71 2.84 -5.46 30.84
N ALA A 72 4.05 -5.97 31.07
CA ALA A 72 4.63 -6.00 32.41
C ALA A 72 4.87 -4.60 33.00
N ALA A 73 5.18 -3.61 32.17
CA ALA A 73 5.45 -2.25 32.65
C ALA A 73 4.20 -1.40 32.83
N ASN A 74 3.11 -1.68 32.11
CA ASN A 74 1.93 -0.82 32.05
C ASN A 74 0.67 -1.47 32.62
N ASP A 75 0.67 -2.78 32.87
CA ASP A 75 -0.49 -3.57 33.29
C ASP A 75 -1.71 -3.37 32.36
N LYS A 76 -1.43 -3.34 31.05
CA LYS A 76 -2.39 -3.13 29.97
C LYS A 76 -1.94 -3.88 28.72
N PRO A 77 -2.87 -4.27 27.82
CA PRO A 77 -2.53 -4.77 26.50
C PRO A 77 -1.66 -3.76 25.74
N PHE A 78 -0.64 -4.24 25.03
CA PHE A 78 0.27 -3.35 24.32
C PHE A 78 -0.38 -2.79 23.04
N ALA A 79 -1.03 -3.65 22.25
CA ALA A 79 -1.70 -3.24 21.02
C ALA A 79 -3.04 -3.96 20.86
N ARG A 80 -4.05 -3.25 20.30
CA ARG A 80 -5.38 -3.81 20.03
C ARG A 80 -5.38 -4.70 18.81
N TYR A 81 -4.67 -4.27 17.75
CA TYR A 81 -4.61 -4.98 16.48
C TYR A 81 -3.17 -5.20 16.06
N TRP A 82 -2.90 -6.40 15.56
CA TRP A 82 -1.58 -6.79 15.05
C TRP A 82 -1.68 -7.10 13.56
N MET A 83 -0.78 -6.51 12.77
CA MET A 83 -0.72 -6.73 11.34
C MET A 83 0.67 -7.20 10.94
N HIS A 84 0.74 -8.35 10.27
CA HIS A 84 2.02 -8.90 9.81
C HIS A 84 1.98 -9.12 8.31
N ASN A 85 2.83 -8.42 7.58
CA ASN A 85 2.97 -8.61 6.14
C ASN A 85 3.96 -9.73 5.84
N ALA A 86 3.64 -10.50 4.79
CA ALA A 86 4.53 -11.50 4.26
C ALA A 86 5.73 -10.87 3.52
N PHE A 87 6.65 -11.70 3.06
CA PHE A 87 7.89 -11.26 2.42
C PHE A 87 7.69 -10.82 0.97
N LEU A 88 8.49 -9.83 0.59
CA LEU A 88 8.76 -9.54 -0.81
C LEU A 88 9.89 -10.47 -1.29
N ASN A 89 9.59 -11.25 -2.31
CA ASN A 89 10.55 -12.13 -2.99
C ASN A 89 11.03 -11.46 -4.28
N ILE A 90 12.24 -11.80 -4.71
CA ILE A 90 12.77 -11.47 -6.02
C ILE A 90 13.16 -12.78 -6.71
N ASP A 91 12.60 -13.03 -7.88
CA ASP A 91 12.79 -14.27 -8.63
C ASP A 91 12.57 -15.52 -7.74
N ASN A 92 11.48 -15.51 -6.98
CA ASN A 92 11.07 -16.57 -6.03
C ASN A 92 12.06 -16.82 -4.88
N ARG A 93 12.94 -15.84 -4.57
CA ARG A 93 13.85 -15.88 -3.43
C ARG A 93 13.59 -14.70 -2.52
N LYS A 94 13.63 -14.92 -1.20
CA LYS A 94 13.50 -13.81 -0.23
C LYS A 94 14.49 -12.70 -0.55
N MET A 95 14.01 -11.47 -0.66
CA MET A 95 14.86 -10.30 -0.83
C MET A 95 15.71 -10.08 0.42
N SER A 96 17.02 -10.02 0.29
CA SER A 96 17.90 -9.67 1.40
C SER A 96 19.20 -9.01 0.93
N LYS A 97 19.74 -8.13 1.77
CA LYS A 97 21.04 -7.48 1.52
C LYS A 97 22.18 -8.49 1.41
N SER A 98 22.14 -9.57 2.20
CA SER A 98 23.17 -10.61 2.22
C SER A 98 23.22 -11.45 0.95
N LEU A 99 22.09 -11.55 0.23
CA LEU A 99 22.00 -12.27 -1.04
C LEU A 99 22.33 -11.38 -2.26
N GLY A 100 22.49 -10.07 -2.06
CA GLY A 100 22.77 -9.14 -3.16
C GLY A 100 21.61 -8.92 -4.13
N ASN A 101 20.39 -9.39 -3.78
CA ASN A 101 19.17 -9.25 -4.56
C ASN A 101 18.24 -8.18 -3.97
N PHE A 102 18.82 -7.12 -3.43
CA PHE A 102 18.10 -6.04 -2.77
C PHE A 102 18.02 -4.83 -3.70
N PHE A 103 16.82 -4.27 -3.89
CA PHE A 103 16.57 -3.02 -4.58
C PHE A 103 15.90 -2.02 -3.65
N THR A 104 16.29 -0.78 -3.75
CA THR A 104 15.61 0.32 -3.06
C THR A 104 14.45 0.85 -3.89
N VAL A 105 13.46 1.46 -3.25
CA VAL A 105 12.37 2.18 -3.95
C VAL A 105 12.94 3.25 -4.88
N ARG A 106 14.06 3.90 -4.52
CA ARG A 106 14.72 4.89 -5.35
C ARG A 106 15.25 4.30 -6.66
N GLU A 107 15.91 3.16 -6.61
CA GLU A 107 16.39 2.47 -7.83
C GLU A 107 15.24 2.01 -8.72
N ILE A 108 14.13 1.56 -8.12
CA ILE A 108 12.93 1.20 -8.88
C ILE A 108 12.31 2.44 -9.53
N SER A 109 12.30 3.60 -8.85
CA SER A 109 11.74 4.85 -9.38
C SER A 109 12.48 5.42 -10.59
N GLU A 110 13.69 4.97 -10.84
CA GLU A 110 14.44 5.32 -12.07
C GLU A 110 13.89 4.61 -13.32
N LYS A 111 13.13 3.52 -13.14
CA LYS A 111 12.62 2.68 -14.25
C LYS A 111 11.09 2.67 -14.33
N TYR A 112 10.42 2.84 -13.21
CA TYR A 112 8.96 2.73 -13.12
C TYR A 112 8.38 3.92 -12.35
N ASP A 113 7.21 4.39 -12.75
CA ASP A 113 6.43 5.31 -11.92
C ASP A 113 6.10 4.64 -10.57
N LEU A 114 6.22 5.39 -9.49
CA LEU A 114 5.92 4.89 -8.14
C LEU A 114 4.43 4.50 -7.96
N GLN A 115 3.53 5.02 -8.79
CA GLN A 115 2.14 4.56 -8.83
C GLN A 115 2.02 3.12 -9.35
N VAL A 116 2.88 2.72 -10.29
CA VAL A 116 2.95 1.33 -10.76
C VAL A 116 3.46 0.41 -9.65
N LEU A 117 4.51 0.84 -8.92
CA LEU A 117 5.00 0.09 -7.77
C LEU A 117 3.91 -0.03 -6.69
N ARG A 118 3.20 1.06 -6.39
CA ARG A 118 2.09 1.05 -5.44
C ARG A 118 1.00 0.07 -5.86
N PHE A 119 0.58 0.13 -7.11
CA PHE A 119 -0.42 -0.80 -7.66
C PHE A 119 0.06 -2.26 -7.56
N PHE A 120 1.32 -2.53 -7.91
CA PHE A 120 1.93 -3.85 -7.76
C PHE A 120 1.86 -4.36 -6.32
N MET A 121 2.23 -3.53 -5.34
CA MET A 121 2.16 -3.91 -3.92
C MET A 121 0.74 -4.20 -3.44
N LEU A 122 -0.26 -3.50 -3.97
CA LEU A 122 -1.68 -3.67 -3.63
C LEU A 122 -2.35 -4.85 -4.37
N SER A 123 -1.69 -5.40 -5.39
CA SER A 123 -2.25 -6.48 -6.22
C SER A 123 -2.32 -7.84 -5.54
N ALA A 124 -1.71 -7.99 -4.36
CA ALA A 124 -1.80 -9.16 -3.51
C ALA A 124 -2.21 -8.76 -2.10
N HIS A 125 -2.84 -9.69 -1.37
CA HIS A 125 -3.12 -9.49 0.05
C HIS A 125 -1.81 -9.36 0.84
N TYR A 126 -1.73 -8.44 1.80
CA TYR A 126 -0.48 -8.15 2.52
C TYR A 126 0.10 -9.35 3.29
N ARG A 127 -0.73 -10.34 3.65
CA ARG A 127 -0.29 -11.59 4.28
C ARG A 127 0.28 -12.61 3.30
N SER A 128 0.19 -12.36 2.00
CA SER A 128 0.68 -13.27 0.96
C SER A 128 2.04 -12.82 0.45
N PRO A 129 3.00 -13.75 0.29
CA PRO A 129 4.29 -13.42 -0.32
C PRO A 129 4.09 -12.84 -1.73
N LEU A 130 4.74 -11.72 -2.00
CA LEU A 130 4.70 -11.04 -3.28
C LEU A 130 6.03 -11.22 -4.01
N ASN A 131 5.99 -11.73 -5.24
CA ASN A 131 7.20 -11.91 -6.03
C ASN A 131 7.41 -10.73 -6.98
N PHE A 132 8.52 -10.02 -6.81
CA PHE A 132 8.91 -8.91 -7.69
C PHE A 132 9.64 -9.46 -8.92
N SER A 133 9.15 -9.09 -10.10
CA SER A 133 9.82 -9.32 -11.38
C SER A 133 9.47 -8.22 -12.38
N ALA A 134 10.29 -8.04 -13.41
CA ALA A 134 10.03 -7.06 -14.45
C ALA A 134 8.68 -7.32 -15.15
N ASP A 135 8.35 -8.58 -15.44
CA ASP A 135 7.10 -8.96 -16.10
C ASP A 135 5.87 -8.60 -15.27
N LEU A 136 5.94 -8.78 -13.93
CA LEU A 136 4.84 -8.41 -13.03
C LEU A 136 4.73 -6.90 -12.87
N MET A 137 5.83 -6.16 -12.94
CA MET A 137 5.79 -4.70 -12.97
C MET A 137 5.16 -4.17 -14.26
N GLU A 138 5.50 -4.73 -15.43
CA GLU A 138 4.85 -4.37 -16.71
C GLU A 138 3.36 -4.74 -16.70
N SER A 139 3.00 -5.90 -16.15
CA SER A 139 1.59 -6.29 -15.99
C SER A 139 0.83 -5.31 -15.09
N SER A 140 1.46 -4.83 -14.02
CA SER A 140 0.89 -3.84 -13.10
C SER A 140 0.75 -2.46 -13.76
N LYS A 141 1.73 -2.07 -14.59
CA LYS A 141 1.66 -0.85 -15.40
C LYS A 141 0.45 -0.89 -16.33
N ASN A 142 0.33 -1.95 -17.14
CA ASN A 142 -0.79 -2.13 -18.06
C ASN A 142 -2.15 -2.16 -17.33
N ALA A 143 -2.20 -2.75 -16.14
CA ALA A 143 -3.41 -2.80 -15.34
C ALA A 143 -3.80 -1.41 -14.81
N LEU A 144 -2.85 -0.63 -14.29
CA LEU A 144 -3.08 0.74 -13.85
C LEU A 144 -3.48 1.65 -15.01
N GLU A 145 -2.84 1.51 -16.18
CA GLU A 145 -3.17 2.26 -17.39
C GLU A 145 -4.63 2.05 -17.81
N ARG A 146 -5.16 0.83 -17.70
CA ARG A 146 -6.57 0.56 -17.99
C ARG A 146 -7.53 1.37 -17.11
N ILE A 147 -7.19 1.58 -15.85
CA ILE A 147 -8.00 2.39 -14.91
C ILE A 147 -7.88 3.88 -15.28
N THR A 148 -6.67 4.37 -15.48
CA THR A 148 -6.42 5.79 -15.79
C THR A 148 -7.00 6.17 -17.15
N GLU A 149 -6.97 5.29 -18.16
CA GLU A 149 -7.62 5.50 -19.46
C GLU A 149 -9.14 5.51 -19.35
N ALA A 150 -9.72 4.66 -18.50
CA ALA A 150 -11.18 4.70 -18.27
C ALA A 150 -11.58 6.03 -17.64
N ALA A 151 -10.83 6.52 -16.65
CA ALA A 151 -11.05 7.83 -16.04
C ALA A 151 -10.87 8.97 -17.03
N ALA A 152 -9.87 8.92 -17.91
CA ALA A 152 -9.68 9.90 -18.98
C ALA A 152 -10.88 9.93 -19.94
N ARG A 153 -11.34 8.76 -20.40
CA ARG A 153 -12.56 8.66 -21.24
C ARG A 153 -13.80 9.24 -20.56
N LEU A 154 -13.98 9.00 -19.26
CA LEU A 154 -15.10 9.59 -18.51
C LEU A 154 -15.01 11.13 -18.46
N ARG A 155 -13.81 11.69 -18.31
CA ARG A 155 -13.60 13.16 -18.39
C ARG A 155 -13.94 13.70 -19.77
N ASP A 156 -13.52 13.03 -20.82
CA ASP A 156 -13.80 13.41 -22.20
C ASP A 156 -15.30 13.31 -22.50
N ARG A 157 -15.98 12.23 -22.07
CA ARG A 157 -17.44 12.08 -22.22
C ARG A 157 -18.20 13.18 -21.49
N LYS A 158 -17.82 13.48 -20.24
CA LYS A 158 -18.39 14.58 -19.48
C LYS A 158 -18.23 15.93 -20.21
N ALA A 159 -17.03 16.21 -20.74
CA ALA A 159 -16.74 17.47 -21.42
C ALA A 159 -17.48 17.61 -22.77
N ALA A 160 -17.65 16.49 -23.49
CA ALA A 160 -18.30 16.46 -24.82
C ALA A 160 -19.83 16.30 -24.74
N ALA A 161 -20.41 16.07 -23.56
CA ALA A 161 -21.82 15.75 -23.40
C ALA A 161 -22.73 16.93 -23.82
N ALA A 162 -23.63 16.67 -24.77
CA ALA A 162 -24.67 17.61 -25.20
C ALA A 162 -25.83 17.70 -24.17
N VAL A 163 -26.09 16.60 -23.44
CA VAL A 163 -27.11 16.48 -22.40
C VAL A 163 -26.44 16.61 -21.04
N GLN A 164 -26.94 17.50 -20.19
CA GLN A 164 -26.34 17.73 -18.88
C GLN A 164 -26.91 16.78 -17.81
N GLU A 165 -28.23 16.65 -17.74
CA GLU A 165 -28.93 15.86 -16.71
C GLU A 165 -29.07 14.41 -17.12
N ALA A 166 -28.94 13.50 -16.15
CA ALA A 166 -29.09 12.07 -16.37
C ALA A 166 -30.56 11.70 -16.69
N THR A 167 -30.72 10.83 -17.67
CA THR A 167 -31.99 10.18 -17.99
C THR A 167 -32.43 9.22 -16.87
N GLU A 168 -33.68 8.82 -16.83
CA GLU A 168 -34.18 7.85 -15.84
C GLU A 168 -33.46 6.48 -15.95
N ASP A 169 -33.03 6.08 -17.12
CA ASP A 169 -32.28 4.84 -17.31
C ASP A 169 -30.83 4.99 -16.83
N GLU A 170 -30.19 6.13 -17.07
CA GLU A 170 -28.86 6.43 -16.52
C GLU A 170 -28.91 6.53 -14.98
N LYS A 171 -29.93 7.10 -14.38
CA LYS A 171 -30.12 7.12 -12.93
C LYS A 171 -30.21 5.72 -12.32
N LYS A 172 -30.84 4.77 -13.02
CA LYS A 172 -30.83 3.35 -12.58
C LYS A 172 -29.40 2.77 -12.65
N LEU A 173 -28.66 3.04 -13.74
CA LEU A 173 -27.27 2.62 -13.87
C LEU A 173 -26.38 3.24 -12.77
N MET A 174 -26.57 4.52 -12.43
CA MET A 174 -25.87 5.15 -11.31
C MET A 174 -26.17 4.46 -9.96
N GLN A 175 -27.41 3.97 -9.76
CA GLN A 175 -27.75 3.19 -8.58
C GLN A 175 -27.05 1.81 -8.56
N GLU A 176 -26.87 1.18 -9.72
CA GLU A 176 -26.14 -0.09 -9.82
C GLU A 176 -24.66 0.06 -9.43
N GLU A 177 -24.07 1.23 -9.60
CA GLU A 177 -22.67 1.50 -9.20
C GLU A 177 -22.44 1.32 -7.69
N THR A 178 -23.48 1.45 -6.87
CA THR A 178 -23.41 1.19 -5.42
C THR A 178 -22.94 -0.24 -5.12
N ALA A 179 -23.24 -1.20 -5.99
CA ALA A 179 -22.79 -2.58 -5.83
C ALA A 179 -21.25 -2.72 -5.89
N PHE A 180 -20.58 -1.90 -6.71
CA PHE A 180 -19.12 -1.91 -6.79
C PHE A 180 -18.49 -1.26 -5.55
N VAL A 181 -19.11 -0.21 -5.03
CA VAL A 181 -18.70 0.41 -3.78
C VAL A 181 -18.83 -0.59 -2.63
N THR A 182 -19.97 -1.27 -2.52
CA THR A 182 -20.19 -2.29 -1.48
C THR A 182 -19.17 -3.43 -1.57
N LYS A 183 -18.90 -3.95 -2.77
CA LYS A 183 -17.87 -4.99 -2.96
C LYS A 183 -16.47 -4.52 -2.55
N PHE A 184 -16.14 -3.27 -2.85
CA PHE A 184 -14.87 -2.68 -2.45
C PHE A 184 -14.78 -2.57 -0.92
N GLU A 185 -15.83 -2.06 -0.28
CA GLU A 185 -15.91 -1.92 1.17
C GLU A 185 -15.83 -3.29 1.87
N GLU A 186 -16.60 -4.28 1.41
CA GLU A 186 -16.56 -5.65 1.92
C GLU A 186 -15.15 -6.26 1.81
N ALA A 187 -14.44 -6.04 0.69
CA ALA A 187 -13.07 -6.50 0.53
C ALA A 187 -12.09 -5.79 1.48
N MET A 188 -12.23 -4.49 1.69
CA MET A 188 -11.39 -3.73 2.61
C MET A 188 -11.71 -4.06 4.08
N ASP A 189 -12.95 -4.36 4.41
CA ASP A 189 -13.38 -4.81 5.74
C ASP A 189 -12.91 -6.24 6.05
N ASP A 190 -12.65 -7.05 5.02
CA ASP A 190 -12.05 -8.39 5.15
C ASP A 190 -10.52 -8.30 5.20
N ASP A 191 -10.01 -7.80 6.31
CA ASP A 191 -8.58 -7.73 6.62
C ASP A 191 -7.74 -7.00 5.54
N PHE A 192 -8.27 -5.89 5.02
CA PHE A 192 -7.63 -5.07 3.97
C PHE A 192 -7.27 -5.89 2.72
N ASN A 193 -8.21 -6.67 2.20
CA ASN A 193 -8.03 -7.44 0.98
C ASN A 193 -8.00 -6.53 -0.27
N THR A 194 -6.87 -5.86 -0.46
CA THR A 194 -6.68 -4.91 -1.56
C THR A 194 -6.75 -5.56 -2.94
N ALA A 195 -6.47 -6.86 -3.05
CA ALA A 195 -6.58 -7.59 -4.31
C ALA A 195 -8.04 -7.65 -4.79
N ASP A 196 -8.98 -8.00 -3.90
CA ASP A 196 -10.40 -8.03 -4.22
C ASP A 196 -10.99 -6.61 -4.35
N ALA A 197 -10.47 -5.64 -3.57
CA ALA A 197 -10.82 -4.23 -3.74
C ALA A 197 -10.45 -3.72 -5.15
N LEU A 198 -9.27 -4.06 -5.67
CA LEU A 198 -8.88 -3.76 -7.05
C LEU A 198 -9.77 -4.48 -8.07
N ALA A 199 -10.21 -5.72 -7.79
CA ALA A 199 -11.15 -6.41 -8.67
C ALA A 199 -12.48 -5.66 -8.78
N ALA A 200 -13.01 -5.11 -7.69
CA ALA A 200 -14.20 -4.26 -7.70
C ALA A 200 -14.00 -3.00 -8.55
N ILE A 201 -12.83 -2.36 -8.50
CA ILE A 201 -12.49 -1.23 -9.37
C ILE A 201 -12.48 -1.65 -10.84
N PHE A 202 -11.93 -2.82 -11.19
CA PHE A 202 -11.95 -3.31 -12.57
C PHE A 202 -13.36 -3.66 -13.07
N GLU A 203 -14.24 -4.15 -12.19
CA GLU A 203 -15.66 -4.32 -12.54
C GLU A 203 -16.32 -2.97 -12.85
N LEU A 204 -16.04 -1.92 -12.05
CA LEU A 204 -16.52 -0.56 -12.34
C LEU A 204 -15.92 -0.01 -13.65
N VAL A 205 -14.64 -0.25 -13.95
CA VAL A 205 -14.02 0.12 -15.23
C VAL A 205 -14.75 -0.55 -16.40
N LYS A 206 -15.08 -1.84 -16.27
CA LYS A 206 -15.84 -2.56 -17.28
C LYS A 206 -17.26 -1.99 -17.44
N PHE A 207 -17.92 -1.70 -16.35
CA PHE A 207 -19.24 -1.07 -16.32
C PHE A 207 -19.21 0.30 -17.02
N ALA A 208 -18.26 1.16 -16.66
CA ALA A 208 -18.08 2.47 -17.27
C ALA A 208 -17.86 2.37 -18.79
N ASN A 209 -16.98 1.48 -19.22
CA ASN A 209 -16.70 1.26 -20.64
C ASN A 209 -17.90 0.70 -21.43
N THR A 210 -18.81 0.04 -20.76
CA THR A 210 -20.01 -0.54 -21.41
C THR A 210 -21.16 0.47 -21.47
N ASN A 211 -21.37 1.25 -20.42
CA ASN A 211 -22.59 2.04 -20.26
C ASN A 211 -22.39 3.53 -20.52
N VAL A 212 -21.20 4.10 -20.26
CA VAL A 212 -20.94 5.54 -20.52
C VAL A 212 -20.38 5.69 -21.94
N GLN A 213 -21.27 5.95 -22.89
CA GLN A 213 -20.98 6.01 -24.31
C GLN A 213 -21.11 7.43 -24.89
N GLU A 214 -20.89 7.57 -26.20
CA GLU A 214 -21.24 8.80 -26.93
C GLU A 214 -22.73 9.06 -26.81
N GLY A 215 -23.09 10.28 -26.35
CA GLY A 215 -24.46 10.65 -26.07
C GLY A 215 -24.93 10.45 -24.64
N SER A 216 -24.13 9.84 -23.77
CA SER A 216 -24.41 9.85 -22.33
C SER A 216 -24.41 11.26 -21.75
N SER A 217 -25.17 11.46 -20.68
CA SER A 217 -25.23 12.75 -19.99
C SER A 217 -23.93 13.10 -19.25
N ALA A 218 -23.69 14.40 -19.09
CA ALA A 218 -22.55 14.87 -18.31
C ALA A 218 -22.64 14.42 -16.84
N GLU A 219 -23.84 14.38 -16.28
CA GLU A 219 -24.09 13.94 -14.90
C GLU A 219 -23.73 12.48 -14.71
N PHE A 220 -24.14 11.58 -15.62
CA PHE A 220 -23.78 10.15 -15.53
C PHE A 220 -22.27 9.93 -15.63
N ALA A 221 -21.62 10.54 -16.62
CA ALA A 221 -20.17 10.45 -16.75
C ALA A 221 -19.41 11.02 -15.52
N ALA A 222 -19.90 12.12 -14.95
CA ALA A 222 -19.33 12.73 -13.76
C ALA A 222 -19.50 11.84 -12.52
N HIS A 223 -20.68 11.23 -12.32
CA HIS A 223 -20.95 10.34 -11.20
C HIS A 223 -20.04 9.11 -11.23
N THR A 224 -19.99 8.41 -12.38
CA THR A 224 -19.12 7.25 -12.55
C THR A 224 -17.64 7.59 -12.29
N LEU A 225 -17.17 8.75 -12.78
CA LEU A 225 -15.80 9.23 -12.51
C LEU A 225 -15.58 9.51 -11.03
N GLU A 226 -16.55 10.10 -10.34
CA GLU A 226 -16.46 10.39 -8.90
C GLU A 226 -16.37 9.11 -8.10
N VAL A 227 -17.21 8.12 -8.37
CA VAL A 227 -17.16 6.80 -7.72
C VAL A 227 -15.78 6.15 -7.93
N MET A 228 -15.31 6.11 -9.19
CA MET A 228 -13.99 5.54 -9.50
C MET A 228 -12.85 6.26 -8.77
N THR A 229 -12.90 7.59 -8.70
CA THR A 229 -11.90 8.41 -8.00
C THR A 229 -11.90 8.10 -6.52
N LYS A 230 -13.07 8.06 -5.87
CA LYS A 230 -13.18 7.74 -4.44
C LYS A 230 -12.57 6.38 -4.08
N LEU A 231 -12.85 5.35 -4.86
CA LEU A 231 -12.29 4.02 -4.62
C LEU A 231 -10.76 4.00 -4.83
N CYS A 232 -10.26 4.65 -5.87
CA CYS A 232 -8.83 4.76 -6.13
C CYS A 232 -8.10 5.58 -5.06
N ASP A 233 -8.70 6.66 -4.56
CA ASP A 233 -8.13 7.51 -3.52
C ASP A 233 -7.90 6.76 -2.20
N VAL A 234 -8.81 5.86 -1.81
CA VAL A 234 -8.62 4.97 -0.64
C VAL A 234 -7.35 4.15 -0.77
N LEU A 235 -7.03 3.67 -1.97
CA LEU A 235 -5.82 2.92 -2.27
C LEU A 235 -4.60 3.83 -2.56
N GLY A 236 -4.79 5.15 -2.60
CA GLY A 236 -3.77 6.14 -2.95
C GLY A 236 -3.30 6.02 -4.40
N LEU A 237 -4.20 5.59 -5.29
CA LEU A 237 -3.96 5.50 -6.73
C LEU A 237 -4.47 6.78 -7.41
N THR A 238 -3.58 7.50 -8.07
CA THR A 238 -3.94 8.73 -8.81
C THR A 238 -4.43 8.37 -10.22
N LEU A 239 -5.54 9.01 -10.63
CA LEU A 239 -6.15 8.81 -11.94
C LEU A 239 -5.68 9.83 -12.99
N GLU A 240 -4.73 10.68 -12.64
CA GLU A 240 -4.14 11.63 -13.58
C GLU A 240 -3.09 10.92 -14.44
N LYS A 241 -3.21 11.07 -15.75
CA LYS A 241 -2.15 10.65 -16.66
C LYS A 241 -1.02 11.67 -16.50
N LYS A 242 0.15 11.24 -16.05
CA LYS A 242 1.35 12.07 -16.20
C LYS A 242 1.56 12.27 -17.69
N GLU A 243 1.64 13.51 -18.14
CA GLU A 243 2.15 13.81 -19.48
C GLU A 243 3.54 13.17 -19.56
N GLU A 244 3.71 12.22 -20.47
CA GLU A 244 5.06 11.81 -20.87
C GLU A 244 5.73 13.08 -21.40
N ILE A 245 6.73 13.57 -20.68
CA ILE A 245 7.61 14.60 -21.23
C ILE A 245 8.25 13.88 -22.41
N LEU A 246 7.73 14.13 -23.60
CA LEU A 246 8.36 13.73 -24.84
C LEU A 246 9.78 14.27 -24.78
N ASP A 247 10.75 13.37 -24.82
CA ASP A 247 12.17 13.76 -24.84
C ASP A 247 12.32 14.83 -25.92
N GLU A 248 12.93 15.99 -25.61
CA GLU A 248 13.11 17.09 -26.55
C GLU A 248 13.78 16.61 -27.88
N GLU A 249 14.51 15.49 -27.85
CA GLU A 249 15.04 14.81 -29.02
C GLU A 249 13.96 14.24 -29.95
N ILE A 250 12.82 13.76 -29.44
CA ILE A 250 11.74 13.20 -30.26
C ILE A 250 10.90 14.33 -30.87
N GLU A 251 10.67 15.43 -30.14
CA GLU A 251 10.03 16.62 -30.70
C GLU A 251 10.85 17.22 -31.84
N ASN A 252 12.16 17.30 -31.71
CA ASN A 252 13.05 17.78 -32.76
C ASN A 252 13.11 16.87 -34.02
N LEU A 253 12.88 15.56 -33.86
CA LEU A 253 12.77 14.62 -34.98
C LEU A 253 11.44 14.73 -35.74
N SER A 254 10.36 15.10 -35.03
CA SER A 254 9.03 15.34 -35.63
C SER A 254 8.96 16.64 -36.47
N LEU A 255 9.83 17.60 -36.20
CA LEU A 255 9.88 18.89 -36.91
C LEU A 255 10.74 18.87 -38.18
N ILE A 256 11.37 17.73 -38.51
CA ILE A 256 12.30 17.60 -39.69
C ILE A 256 11.60 16.86 -40.89
N HIS A 257 10.29 16.64 -40.83
CA HIS A 257 9.51 16.08 -41.96
C HIS A 257 8.39 17.02 -42.43
#